data_94fa49d17540c1960daaa77908e4eea7
#
_entry.id   94fa49d17540c1960daaa77908e4eea7
#
_cell.length_a   1.000
_cell.length_b   1.000
_cell.length_c   1.000
_cell.angle_alpha   90.00
_cell.angle_beta   90.00
_cell.angle_gamma   90.00
#
_symmetry.space_group_name_H-M   'P 1'
#
loop_
_entity.id
_entity.type
_entity.pdbx_description
1 polymer ?
#
loop_
_entity_poly.entity_id
_entity_poly.type
_entity_poly.pdbx_seq_one_letter_code
_entity_poly.pdbx_strand_id
1 'polypeptide(L)'
;MKRDLDWNDLRYFLAVARLGRLSPAARRLQVEHSTVSRRIEGLERAMGTRLFDRQRDGLLLTEAGHALLPMAEQVEATVAVVSEQLSGQDASISGEVRLGTPEGLAVCFLTPKLKPLLDEYPRLTVELLALPRLANLASREADLAITLEPPRRGPYVVARWTDFTYFLYGAQDYLKAHEPITSRADLAHHPFIAYIDDYLLIPELRFLEKLCDEPNLRFSCTSMLAHKEAVLAGVGLAVLVSYIGASDPRLLKVLPEEACFQHTFWLAAHADRLRLKRVRLVWDYLLALVVAHRAFFLTGEVSTRPSTVEAPVTASRKRGLGSSGG
;
A
#
# COMPACT_ATOMS: atom_id res chain seq x y z
N MET A 1 -16.50 -17.42 39.45
CA MET A 1 -17.25 -17.62 38.20
C MET A 1 -16.42 -17.02 37.08
N LYS A 2 -15.80 -17.83 36.20
CA LYS A 2 -15.21 -17.31 34.95
C LYS A 2 -16.39 -16.72 34.16
N ARG A 3 -16.36 -15.40 33.87
CA ARG A 3 -17.29 -14.82 32.93
C ARG A 3 -16.95 -15.38 31.55
N ASP A 4 -17.94 -15.89 30.84
CA ASP A 4 -17.77 -16.34 29.46
C ASP A 4 -17.27 -15.17 28.60
N LEU A 5 -16.34 -15.47 27.70
CA LEU A 5 -15.81 -14.53 26.73
C LEU A 5 -16.96 -14.01 25.84
N ASP A 6 -17.23 -12.71 25.90
CA ASP A 6 -18.14 -12.06 24.94
C ASP A 6 -17.40 -11.79 23.62
N TRP A 7 -17.77 -12.49 22.56
CA TRP A 7 -17.16 -12.34 21.24
C TRP A 7 -17.21 -10.89 20.73
N ASN A 8 -18.20 -10.12 21.13
CA ASN A 8 -18.31 -8.72 20.76
C ASN A 8 -17.16 -7.88 21.35
N ASP A 9 -16.58 -8.28 22.48
CA ASP A 9 -15.45 -7.56 23.11
C ASP A 9 -14.19 -7.62 22.25
N LEU A 10 -14.02 -8.64 21.40
CA LEU A 10 -12.92 -8.71 20.43
C LEU A 10 -12.97 -7.56 19.40
N ARG A 11 -14.15 -7.08 19.04
CA ARG A 11 -14.31 -5.93 18.15
C ARG A 11 -13.78 -4.64 18.77
N TYR A 12 -13.98 -4.45 20.07
CA TYR A 12 -13.44 -3.33 20.83
C TYR A 12 -11.93 -3.44 20.97
N PHE A 13 -11.43 -4.64 21.27
CA PHE A 13 -10.01 -4.93 21.34
C PHE A 13 -9.30 -4.58 20.02
N LEU A 14 -9.81 -5.05 18.89
CA LEU A 14 -9.27 -4.76 17.56
C LEU A 14 -9.25 -3.25 17.24
N ALA A 15 -10.32 -2.53 17.57
CA ALA A 15 -10.38 -1.09 17.35
C ALA A 15 -9.31 -0.34 18.15
N VAL A 16 -9.11 -0.73 19.42
CA VAL A 16 -8.08 -0.11 20.29
C VAL A 16 -6.67 -0.53 19.85
N ALA A 17 -6.45 -1.80 19.51
CA ALA A 17 -5.16 -2.29 19.05
C ALA A 17 -4.67 -1.56 17.77
N ARG A 18 -5.60 -1.26 16.84
CA ARG A 18 -5.29 -0.56 15.56
C ARG A 18 -5.08 0.93 15.72
N LEU A 19 -5.77 1.58 16.65
CA LEU A 19 -5.78 3.05 16.81
C LEU A 19 -4.91 3.55 17.96
N GLY A 20 -4.43 2.66 18.83
CA GLY A 20 -3.57 2.96 19.95
C GLY A 20 -4.21 3.83 21.05
N ARG A 21 -5.46 4.27 20.89
CA ARG A 21 -6.15 5.18 21.82
C ARG A 21 -7.64 4.88 21.90
N LEU A 22 -8.24 5.02 23.11
CA LEU A 22 -9.66 4.74 23.35
C LEU A 22 -10.58 5.70 22.61
N SER A 23 -10.26 7.02 22.56
CA SER A 23 -11.15 8.02 21.94
C SER A 23 -11.29 7.86 20.42
N PRO A 24 -10.24 7.62 19.63
CA PRO A 24 -10.39 7.26 18.23
C PRO A 24 -11.16 5.95 18.02
N ALA A 25 -10.93 4.93 18.87
CA ALA A 25 -11.64 3.67 18.81
C ALA A 25 -13.15 3.85 19.09
N ALA A 26 -13.52 4.66 20.08
CA ALA A 26 -14.89 4.99 20.40
C ALA A 26 -15.60 5.67 19.21
N ARG A 27 -14.95 6.66 18.58
CA ARG A 27 -15.49 7.33 17.38
C ARG A 27 -15.70 6.35 16.23
N ARG A 28 -14.73 5.47 15.95
CA ARG A 28 -14.84 4.45 14.89
C ARG A 28 -15.98 3.47 15.16
N LEU A 29 -16.19 3.09 16.41
CA LEU A 29 -17.24 2.16 16.83
C LEU A 29 -18.60 2.83 17.06
N GLN A 30 -18.66 4.17 16.96
CA GLN A 30 -19.85 4.98 17.22
C GLN A 30 -20.45 4.75 18.62
N VAL A 31 -19.57 4.68 19.63
CA VAL A 31 -19.93 4.48 21.03
C VAL A 31 -19.20 5.49 21.93
N GLU A 32 -19.63 5.58 23.20
CA GLU A 32 -18.96 6.38 24.20
C GLU A 32 -17.59 5.80 24.60
N HIS A 33 -16.62 6.65 24.92
CA HIS A 33 -15.29 6.27 25.39
C HIS A 33 -15.34 5.32 26.60
N SER A 34 -16.24 5.58 27.55
CA SER A 34 -16.48 4.73 28.71
C SER A 34 -16.93 3.30 28.36
N THR A 35 -17.68 3.15 27.27
CA THR A 35 -18.10 1.84 26.76
C THR A 35 -16.89 1.05 26.28
N VAL A 36 -15.99 1.67 25.51
CA VAL A 36 -14.77 1.00 25.04
C VAL A 36 -13.91 0.55 26.21
N SER A 37 -13.64 1.45 27.19
CA SER A 37 -12.86 1.11 28.37
C SER A 37 -13.45 -0.08 29.12
N ARG A 38 -14.76 -0.05 29.41
CA ARG A 38 -15.47 -1.12 30.13
C ARG A 38 -15.43 -2.46 29.37
N ARG A 39 -15.50 -2.43 28.03
CA ARG A 39 -15.44 -3.65 27.20
C ARG A 39 -14.05 -4.25 27.20
N ILE A 40 -12.98 -3.43 27.09
CA ILE A 40 -11.60 -3.89 27.23
C ILE A 40 -11.35 -4.49 28.62
N GLU A 41 -11.73 -3.79 29.69
CA GLU A 41 -11.59 -4.30 31.06
C GLU A 41 -12.41 -5.60 31.28
N GLY A 42 -13.56 -5.75 30.61
CA GLY A 42 -14.35 -6.97 30.61
C GLY A 42 -13.59 -8.14 29.97
N LEU A 43 -13.00 -7.89 28.80
CA LEU A 43 -12.20 -8.87 28.06
C LEU A 43 -10.96 -9.30 28.87
N GLU A 44 -10.19 -8.33 29.41
CA GLU A 44 -9.02 -8.62 30.23
C GLU A 44 -9.37 -9.45 31.48
N ARG A 45 -10.49 -9.15 32.14
CA ARG A 45 -10.99 -9.94 33.26
C ARG A 45 -11.42 -11.35 32.86
N ALA A 46 -12.06 -11.53 31.71
CA ALA A 46 -12.45 -12.84 31.19
C ALA A 46 -11.23 -13.71 30.85
N MET A 47 -10.19 -13.08 30.31
CA MET A 47 -8.92 -13.75 29.94
C MET A 47 -7.94 -13.89 31.11
N GLY A 48 -8.15 -13.16 32.21
CA GLY A 48 -7.27 -13.18 33.38
C GLY A 48 -5.91 -12.52 33.16
N THR A 49 -5.76 -11.70 32.11
CA THR A 49 -4.52 -11.04 31.75
C THR A 49 -4.79 -9.65 31.17
N ARG A 50 -3.81 -8.75 31.29
CA ARG A 50 -3.86 -7.46 30.63
C ARG A 50 -3.49 -7.63 29.16
N LEU A 51 -4.22 -6.93 28.28
CA LEU A 51 -3.99 -6.91 26.84
C LEU A 51 -3.34 -5.62 26.39
N PHE A 52 -3.45 -4.55 27.20
CA PHE A 52 -2.86 -3.25 26.93
C PHE A 52 -2.09 -2.70 28.12
N ASP A 53 -0.95 -2.08 27.82
CA ASP A 53 -0.19 -1.24 28.74
C ASP A 53 -0.51 0.24 28.47
N ARG A 54 -0.78 1.01 29.54
CA ARG A 54 -1.02 2.46 29.45
C ARG A 54 0.30 3.20 29.39
N GLN A 55 0.47 4.00 28.33
CA GLN A 55 1.58 4.93 28.19
C GLN A 55 1.09 6.38 28.10
N ARG A 56 2.02 7.35 28.19
CA ARG A 56 1.70 8.79 28.09
C ARG A 56 0.96 9.12 26.80
N ASP A 57 1.32 8.45 25.71
CA ASP A 57 0.82 8.71 24.36
C ASP A 57 -0.27 7.75 23.89
N GLY A 58 -0.73 6.82 24.72
CA GLY A 58 -1.79 5.89 24.36
C GLY A 58 -1.73 4.52 25.04
N LEU A 59 -2.22 3.53 24.31
CA LEU A 59 -2.27 2.12 24.72
C LEU A 59 -1.40 1.29 23.77
N LEU A 60 -0.46 0.53 24.34
CA LEU A 60 0.34 -0.45 23.61
C LEU A 60 -0.12 -1.86 23.98
N LEU A 61 -0.03 -2.79 23.01
CA LEU A 61 -0.30 -4.20 23.28
C LEU A 61 0.75 -4.79 24.22
N THR A 62 0.30 -5.57 25.19
CA THR A 62 1.15 -6.47 25.97
C THR A 62 1.53 -7.70 25.12
N GLU A 63 2.39 -8.58 25.64
CA GLU A 63 2.68 -9.87 25.01
C GLU A 63 1.39 -10.69 24.78
N ALA A 64 0.49 -10.72 25.77
CA ALA A 64 -0.83 -11.37 25.66
C ALA A 64 -1.72 -10.67 24.61
N GLY A 65 -1.67 -9.34 24.52
CA GLY A 65 -2.35 -8.57 23.49
C GLY A 65 -1.83 -8.90 22.09
N HIS A 66 -0.51 -9.00 21.92
CA HIS A 66 0.10 -9.42 20.65
C HIS A 66 -0.27 -10.86 20.27
N ALA A 67 -0.38 -11.78 21.23
CA ALA A 67 -0.81 -13.15 20.99
C ALA A 67 -2.31 -13.23 20.62
N LEU A 68 -3.16 -12.41 21.23
CA LEU A 68 -4.60 -12.38 20.94
C LEU A 68 -4.91 -11.74 19.58
N LEU A 69 -4.14 -10.75 19.15
CA LEU A 69 -4.41 -9.95 17.97
C LEU A 69 -4.71 -10.79 16.70
N PRO A 70 -3.86 -11.74 16.28
CA PRO A 70 -4.12 -12.55 15.10
C PRO A 70 -5.39 -13.42 15.22
N MET A 71 -5.69 -13.91 16.41
CA MET A 71 -6.89 -14.74 16.66
C MET A 71 -8.16 -13.91 16.57
N ALA A 72 -8.18 -12.73 17.19
CA ALA A 72 -9.30 -11.81 17.13
C ALA A 72 -9.61 -11.37 15.68
N GLU A 73 -8.57 -11.13 14.91
CA GLU A 73 -8.68 -10.76 13.49
C GLU A 73 -9.19 -11.90 12.61
N GLN A 74 -8.83 -13.14 12.92
CA GLN A 74 -9.37 -14.30 12.22
C GLN A 74 -10.88 -14.45 12.50
N VAL A 75 -11.33 -14.20 13.73
CA VAL A 75 -12.75 -14.17 14.07
C VAL A 75 -13.48 -13.08 13.30
N GLU A 76 -12.94 -11.84 13.26
CA GLU A 76 -13.51 -10.74 12.49
C GLU A 76 -13.66 -11.11 11.01
N ALA A 77 -12.62 -11.68 10.40
CA ALA A 77 -12.63 -12.10 9.00
C ALA A 77 -13.70 -13.21 8.76
N THR A 78 -13.80 -14.16 9.66
CA THR A 78 -14.80 -15.24 9.56
C THR A 78 -16.22 -14.69 9.63
N VAL A 79 -16.51 -13.81 10.58
CA VAL A 79 -17.83 -13.16 10.71
C VAL A 79 -18.16 -12.34 9.46
N ALA A 80 -17.18 -11.61 8.90
CA ALA A 80 -17.39 -10.86 7.67
C ALA A 80 -17.71 -11.75 6.48
N VAL A 81 -17.02 -12.88 6.30
CA VAL A 81 -17.32 -13.88 5.25
C VAL A 81 -18.72 -14.46 5.41
N VAL A 82 -19.12 -14.84 6.63
CA VAL A 82 -20.45 -15.36 6.91
C VAL A 82 -21.52 -14.31 6.57
N SER A 83 -21.30 -13.06 6.96
CA SER A 83 -22.23 -11.97 6.65
C SER A 83 -22.37 -11.75 5.14
N GLU A 84 -21.27 -11.80 4.38
CA GLU A 84 -21.28 -11.69 2.92
C GLU A 84 -22.00 -12.87 2.24
N GLN A 85 -21.83 -14.10 2.76
CA GLN A 85 -22.49 -15.29 2.23
C GLN A 85 -23.99 -15.29 2.46
N LEU A 86 -24.45 -14.82 3.63
CA LEU A 86 -25.86 -14.78 4.00
C LEU A 86 -26.62 -13.61 3.36
N SER A 87 -25.94 -12.56 2.92
CA SER A 87 -26.55 -11.39 2.27
C SER A 87 -27.10 -11.63 0.86
N GLY A 88 -27.02 -12.86 0.35
CA GLY A 88 -27.54 -13.28 -0.96
C GLY A 88 -26.61 -12.96 -2.13
N GLN A 89 -26.85 -13.62 -3.29
CA GLN A 89 -26.02 -13.46 -4.51
C GLN A 89 -26.15 -12.08 -5.18
N ASP A 90 -27.19 -11.32 -4.85
CA ASP A 90 -27.49 -9.99 -5.40
C ASP A 90 -27.01 -8.82 -4.52
N ALA A 91 -26.35 -9.09 -3.37
CA ALA A 91 -25.78 -8.02 -2.56
C ALA A 91 -24.60 -7.39 -3.33
N SER A 92 -24.80 -6.19 -3.86
CA SER A 92 -23.74 -5.42 -4.50
C SER A 92 -22.55 -5.31 -3.55
N ILE A 93 -21.35 -5.49 -4.09
CA ILE A 93 -20.09 -5.38 -3.33
C ILE A 93 -20.07 -4.05 -2.58
N SER A 94 -19.87 -4.11 -1.27
CA SER A 94 -19.92 -2.95 -0.38
C SER A 94 -18.92 -3.08 0.77
N GLY A 95 -18.59 -1.95 1.39
CA GLY A 95 -17.69 -1.86 2.52
C GLY A 95 -16.31 -1.32 2.17
N GLU A 96 -15.41 -1.33 3.12
CA GLU A 96 -14.11 -0.70 3.08
C GLU A 96 -13.01 -1.71 2.72
N VAL A 97 -12.07 -1.31 1.86
CA VAL A 97 -10.83 -2.04 1.55
C VAL A 97 -9.66 -1.08 1.74
N ARG A 98 -8.70 -1.47 2.58
CA ARG A 98 -7.47 -0.72 2.85
C ARG A 98 -6.34 -1.21 1.97
N LEU A 99 -5.76 -0.31 1.18
CA LEU A 99 -4.64 -0.57 0.30
C LEU A 99 -3.42 0.24 0.74
N GLY A 100 -2.40 -0.44 1.25
CA GLY A 100 -1.10 0.15 1.53
C GLY A 100 -0.22 0.20 0.29
N THR A 101 0.47 1.32 0.05
CA THR A 101 1.30 1.49 -1.15
C THR A 101 2.35 2.59 -0.95
N PRO A 102 3.47 2.58 -1.69
CA PRO A 102 4.39 3.70 -1.74
C PRO A 102 3.69 4.99 -2.21
N GLU A 103 4.04 6.12 -1.58
CA GLU A 103 3.42 7.43 -1.83
C GLU A 103 3.40 7.81 -3.32
N GLY A 104 4.54 7.72 -4.00
CA GLY A 104 4.62 8.07 -5.42
C GLY A 104 3.73 7.22 -6.32
N LEU A 105 3.56 5.93 -5.99
CA LEU A 105 2.67 5.03 -6.70
C LEU A 105 1.20 5.38 -6.45
N ALA A 106 0.85 5.71 -5.20
CA ALA A 106 -0.48 6.17 -4.84
C ALA A 106 -0.89 7.39 -5.64
N VAL A 107 -0.06 8.44 -5.60
CA VAL A 107 -0.38 9.74 -6.18
C VAL A 107 -0.34 9.72 -7.70
N CYS A 108 0.75 9.19 -8.30
CA CYS A 108 0.98 9.31 -9.73
C CYS A 108 0.28 8.24 -10.56
N PHE A 109 -0.14 7.12 -9.96
CA PHE A 109 -0.72 6.03 -10.73
C PHE A 109 -2.06 5.53 -10.18
N LEU A 110 -2.12 5.09 -8.91
CA LEU A 110 -3.32 4.39 -8.41
C LEU A 110 -4.53 5.31 -8.29
N THR A 111 -4.39 6.48 -7.66
CA THR A 111 -5.53 7.37 -7.39
C THR A 111 -6.38 7.66 -8.63
N PRO A 112 -5.83 8.11 -9.77
CA PRO A 112 -6.64 8.34 -10.97
C PRO A 112 -7.21 7.06 -11.57
N LYS A 113 -6.56 5.91 -11.35
CA LYS A 113 -6.96 4.63 -11.93
C LYS A 113 -7.98 3.86 -11.09
N LEU A 114 -8.24 4.26 -9.85
CA LEU A 114 -9.29 3.67 -9.01
C LEU A 114 -10.69 4.18 -9.39
N LYS A 115 -10.82 5.31 -10.08
CA LYS A 115 -12.11 5.90 -10.43
C LYS A 115 -13.07 4.93 -11.15
N PRO A 116 -12.67 4.18 -12.20
CA PRO A 116 -13.59 3.25 -12.88
C PRO A 116 -14.14 2.17 -11.94
N LEU A 117 -13.30 1.63 -11.04
CA LEU A 117 -13.72 0.64 -10.05
C LEU A 117 -14.74 1.22 -9.06
N LEU A 118 -14.52 2.45 -8.58
CA LEU A 118 -15.41 3.11 -7.62
C LEU A 118 -16.73 3.54 -8.27
N ASP A 119 -16.74 3.91 -9.55
CA ASP A 119 -17.96 4.20 -10.30
C ASP A 119 -18.82 2.94 -10.51
N GLU A 120 -18.18 1.78 -10.78
CA GLU A 120 -18.87 0.50 -10.97
C GLU A 120 -19.42 -0.07 -9.64
N TYR A 121 -18.72 0.19 -8.52
CA TYR A 121 -19.12 -0.28 -7.20
C TYR A 121 -19.35 0.90 -6.22
N PRO A 122 -20.46 1.64 -6.30
CA PRO A 122 -20.66 2.88 -5.53
C PRO A 122 -20.73 2.71 -4.01
N ARG A 123 -20.87 1.46 -3.53
CA ARG A 123 -20.86 1.13 -2.09
C ARG A 123 -19.53 0.59 -1.60
N LEU A 124 -18.52 0.50 -2.48
CA LEU A 124 -17.15 0.17 -2.14
C LEU A 124 -16.40 1.44 -1.74
N THR A 125 -15.70 1.40 -0.63
CA THR A 125 -14.77 2.45 -0.20
C THR A 125 -13.34 1.89 -0.24
N VAL A 126 -12.43 2.58 -0.92
CA VAL A 126 -11.00 2.26 -0.89
C VAL A 126 -10.28 3.29 -0.03
N GLU A 127 -9.70 2.84 1.09
CA GLU A 127 -8.81 3.66 1.91
C GLU A 127 -7.36 3.43 1.44
N LEU A 128 -6.77 4.45 0.80
CA LEU A 128 -5.42 4.37 0.28
C LEU A 128 -4.43 4.88 1.32
N LEU A 129 -3.61 3.98 1.85
CA LEU A 129 -2.55 4.29 2.80
C LEU A 129 -1.26 4.58 2.03
N ALA A 130 -1.08 5.84 1.64
CA ALA A 130 0.09 6.32 0.92
C ALA A 130 1.19 6.68 1.92
N LEU A 131 1.98 5.70 2.34
CA LEU A 131 3.02 5.89 3.34
C LEU A 131 4.41 5.86 2.68
N PRO A 132 5.36 6.72 3.12
CA PRO A 132 6.77 6.60 2.74
C PRO A 132 7.37 5.27 3.20
N ARG A 133 6.82 4.71 4.28
CA ARG A 133 7.15 3.37 4.79
C ARG A 133 6.13 2.37 4.28
N LEU A 134 6.59 1.15 3.99
CA LEU A 134 5.73 0.02 3.65
C LEU A 134 4.62 -0.11 4.70
N ALA A 135 3.36 -0.08 4.26
CA ALA A 135 2.24 -0.43 5.12
C ALA A 135 2.52 -1.83 5.69
N ASN A 136 2.58 -1.92 7.01
CA ASN A 136 2.93 -3.17 7.66
C ASN A 136 1.72 -4.11 7.60
N LEU A 137 1.73 -5.04 6.64
CA LEU A 137 0.73 -6.11 6.57
C LEU A 137 0.67 -6.95 7.85
N ALA A 138 1.81 -7.03 8.59
CA ALA A 138 1.85 -7.78 9.83
C ALA A 138 1.04 -7.12 10.95
N SER A 139 0.93 -5.77 10.97
CA SER A 139 0.03 -5.05 11.89
C SER A 139 -1.41 -4.99 11.39
N ARG A 140 -1.70 -5.58 10.22
CA ARG A 140 -3.01 -5.56 9.55
C ARG A 140 -3.63 -4.16 9.42
N GLU A 141 -2.79 -3.14 9.27
CA GLU A 141 -3.24 -1.79 8.93
C GLU A 141 -3.87 -1.73 7.54
N ALA A 142 -3.48 -2.67 6.64
CA ALA A 142 -4.00 -2.80 5.29
C ALA A 142 -4.55 -4.21 5.01
N ASP A 143 -5.57 -4.32 4.18
CA ASP A 143 -6.09 -5.59 3.65
C ASP A 143 -5.22 -6.08 2.48
N LEU A 144 -4.73 -5.14 1.68
CA LEU A 144 -3.84 -5.32 0.54
C LEU A 144 -2.64 -4.39 0.68
N ALA A 145 -1.48 -4.81 0.20
CA ALA A 145 -0.32 -3.91 0.11
C ALA A 145 0.46 -4.13 -1.18
N ILE A 146 0.96 -3.04 -1.75
CA ILE A 146 1.97 -3.05 -2.82
C ILE A 146 3.30 -2.71 -2.18
N THR A 147 4.26 -3.62 -2.29
CA THR A 147 5.54 -3.55 -1.58
C THR A 147 6.72 -3.72 -2.53
N LEU A 148 7.90 -3.25 -2.13
CA LEU A 148 9.17 -3.44 -2.87
C LEU A 148 9.75 -4.84 -2.63
N GLU A 149 9.48 -5.44 -1.47
CA GLU A 149 9.86 -6.81 -1.16
C GLU A 149 8.63 -7.63 -0.79
N PRO A 150 8.59 -8.91 -1.17
CA PRO A 150 7.52 -9.80 -0.72
C PRO A 150 7.63 -10.04 0.79
N PRO A 151 6.51 -10.08 1.53
CA PRO A 151 6.53 -10.44 2.94
C PRO A 151 7.09 -11.86 3.11
N ARG A 152 8.10 -12.00 3.99
CA ARG A 152 8.86 -13.26 4.15
C ARG A 152 8.21 -14.25 5.11
N ARG A 153 7.34 -13.80 6.01
CA ARG A 153 6.70 -14.63 7.07
C ARG A 153 5.25 -14.22 7.26
N GLY A 154 4.40 -15.20 7.48
CA GLY A 154 2.97 -15.03 7.73
C GLY A 154 2.11 -15.70 6.65
N PRO A 155 0.80 -15.81 6.88
CA PRO A 155 -0.14 -16.44 5.97
C PRO A 155 -0.55 -15.45 4.86
N TYR A 156 0.41 -15.02 4.04
CA TYR A 156 0.19 -14.08 2.95
C TYR A 156 0.05 -14.79 1.60
N VAL A 157 -0.85 -14.29 0.77
CA VAL A 157 -0.87 -14.54 -0.67
C VAL A 157 -0.09 -13.40 -1.32
N VAL A 158 0.90 -13.74 -2.13
CA VAL A 158 1.82 -12.80 -2.76
C VAL A 158 1.82 -13.04 -4.26
N ALA A 159 1.72 -11.98 -5.04
CA ALA A 159 1.87 -12.00 -6.48
C ALA A 159 2.94 -10.99 -6.92
N ARG A 160 3.76 -11.36 -7.90
CA ARG A 160 4.61 -10.40 -8.60
C ARG A 160 3.69 -9.46 -9.37
N TRP A 161 3.70 -8.17 -9.02
CA TRP A 161 2.74 -7.24 -9.58
C TRP A 161 3.24 -6.62 -10.88
N THR A 162 4.37 -5.91 -10.84
CA THR A 162 5.02 -5.38 -12.05
C THR A 162 6.48 -5.05 -11.79
N ASP A 163 7.28 -5.07 -12.85
CA ASP A 163 8.60 -4.47 -12.83
C ASP A 163 8.50 -2.98 -13.14
N PHE A 164 9.42 -2.22 -12.58
CA PHE A 164 9.52 -0.79 -12.80
C PHE A 164 10.99 -0.36 -12.78
N THR A 165 11.26 0.79 -13.35
CA THR A 165 12.63 1.30 -13.49
C THR A 165 12.79 2.65 -12.84
N TYR A 166 13.88 2.83 -12.13
CA TYR A 166 14.40 4.14 -11.71
C TYR A 166 15.39 4.65 -12.74
N PHE A 167 15.36 5.96 -13.00
CA PHE A 167 16.34 6.67 -13.80
C PHE A 167 16.87 7.87 -13.04
N LEU A 168 18.08 8.31 -13.40
CA LEU A 168 18.58 9.60 -12.95
C LEU A 168 17.91 10.71 -13.75
N TYR A 169 17.45 11.76 -13.09
CA TYR A 169 16.78 12.90 -13.70
C TYR A 169 17.42 14.22 -13.29
N GLY A 170 17.43 15.16 -14.24
CA GLY A 170 17.73 16.56 -14.03
C GLY A 170 16.66 17.44 -14.67
N ALA A 171 16.44 18.64 -14.13
CA ALA A 171 15.58 19.61 -14.78
C ALA A 171 16.24 20.17 -16.04
N GLN A 172 15.46 20.41 -17.09
CA GLN A 172 15.96 20.91 -18.38
C GLN A 172 16.78 22.19 -18.24
N ASP A 173 16.30 23.15 -17.44
CA ASP A 173 16.98 24.43 -17.25
C ASP A 173 18.26 24.27 -16.45
N TYR A 174 18.26 23.38 -15.44
CA TYR A 174 19.47 23.02 -14.70
C TYR A 174 20.54 22.44 -15.65
N LEU A 175 20.17 21.46 -16.48
CA LEU A 175 21.09 20.79 -17.41
C LEU A 175 21.64 21.73 -18.48
N LYS A 176 20.87 22.73 -18.92
CA LYS A 176 21.35 23.77 -19.86
C LYS A 176 22.32 24.76 -19.23
N ALA A 177 22.22 25.00 -17.91
CA ALA A 177 23.02 25.97 -17.19
C ALA A 177 24.35 25.39 -16.66
N HIS A 178 24.54 24.06 -16.75
CA HIS A 178 25.73 23.37 -16.24
C HIS A 178 26.46 22.62 -17.36
N GLU A 179 27.67 22.14 -17.07
CA GLU A 179 28.44 21.34 -18.01
C GLU A 179 27.68 20.08 -18.45
N PRO A 180 27.82 19.65 -19.72
CA PRO A 180 27.11 18.46 -20.22
C PRO A 180 27.54 17.20 -19.46
N ILE A 181 26.56 16.37 -19.10
CA ILE A 181 26.78 15.06 -18.50
C ILE A 181 26.77 14.01 -19.60
N THR A 182 27.94 13.49 -19.95
CA THR A 182 28.17 12.53 -21.03
C THR A 182 28.61 11.15 -20.50
N SER A 183 29.11 11.12 -19.28
CA SER A 183 29.59 9.92 -18.59
C SER A 183 29.34 9.98 -17.10
N ARG A 184 29.51 8.83 -16.40
CA ARG A 184 29.40 8.79 -14.94
C ARG A 184 30.45 9.68 -14.23
N ALA A 185 31.63 9.89 -14.83
CA ALA A 185 32.66 10.74 -14.24
C ALA A 185 32.18 12.19 -14.08
N ASP A 186 31.38 12.68 -15.02
CA ASP A 186 30.83 14.03 -14.99
C ASP A 186 29.87 14.25 -13.80
N LEU A 187 29.27 13.18 -13.26
CA LEU A 187 28.37 13.25 -12.14
C LEU A 187 29.00 13.80 -10.86
N ALA A 188 30.32 13.68 -10.69
CA ALA A 188 31.01 14.19 -9.52
C ALA A 188 30.94 15.73 -9.39
N HIS A 189 30.67 16.44 -10.49
CA HIS A 189 30.55 17.90 -10.54
C HIS A 189 29.10 18.40 -10.26
N HIS A 190 28.16 17.50 -10.05
CA HIS A 190 26.77 17.86 -9.86
C HIS A 190 26.26 17.55 -8.45
N PRO A 191 25.43 18.42 -7.85
CA PRO A 191 24.77 18.13 -6.59
C PRO A 191 23.66 17.09 -6.76
N PHE A 192 23.46 16.27 -5.73
CA PHE A 192 22.46 15.23 -5.68
C PHE A 192 21.39 15.49 -4.62
N ILE A 193 20.22 14.93 -4.91
CA ILE A 193 19.07 14.83 -4.04
C ILE A 193 18.84 13.34 -3.75
N ALA A 194 18.71 12.95 -2.48
CA ALA A 194 18.58 11.56 -2.08
C ALA A 194 17.64 11.34 -0.91
N TYR A 195 17.41 10.09 -0.58
CA TYR A 195 16.76 9.71 0.67
C TYR A 195 17.67 10.00 1.88
N ILE A 196 17.05 10.17 3.03
CA ILE A 196 17.76 10.18 4.31
C ILE A 196 18.08 8.71 4.66
N ASP A 197 19.37 8.38 4.82
CA ASP A 197 19.85 7.00 4.96
C ASP A 197 19.21 6.25 6.12
N ASP A 198 19.02 6.88 7.28
CA ASP A 198 18.39 6.28 8.47
C ASP A 198 16.92 5.88 8.26
N TYR A 199 16.30 6.38 7.20
CA TYR A 199 14.90 6.13 6.84
C TYR A 199 14.74 5.28 5.59
N LEU A 200 15.84 4.81 4.98
CA LEU A 200 15.78 3.89 3.85
C LEU A 200 15.20 2.53 4.28
N LEU A 201 14.19 2.09 3.54
CA LEU A 201 13.48 0.83 3.82
C LEU A 201 14.28 -0.40 3.40
N ILE A 202 14.99 -0.28 2.29
CA ILE A 202 15.80 -1.34 1.71
C ILE A 202 17.13 -0.75 1.24
N PRO A 203 18.25 -1.47 1.44
CA PRO A 203 19.59 -1.01 1.03
C PRO A 203 19.71 -0.75 -0.48
N GLU A 204 18.91 -1.43 -1.30
CA GLU A 204 18.93 -1.34 -2.76
C GLU A 204 18.55 0.05 -3.27
N LEU A 205 17.89 0.90 -2.44
CA LEU A 205 17.55 2.30 -2.76
C LEU A 205 18.72 3.27 -2.58
N ARG A 206 19.89 2.81 -2.13
CA ARG A 206 21.13 3.57 -2.11
C ARG A 206 21.73 3.69 -3.51
N PHE A 207 21.02 4.39 -4.37
CA PHE A 207 21.40 4.50 -5.78
C PHE A 207 22.67 5.32 -5.99
N LEU A 208 22.91 6.33 -5.14
CA LEU A 208 24.05 7.23 -5.31
C LEU A 208 25.40 6.52 -5.19
N GLU A 209 25.50 5.57 -4.25
CA GLU A 209 26.72 4.75 -4.08
C GLU A 209 27.06 3.91 -5.34
N LYS A 210 26.05 3.68 -6.21
CA LYS A 210 26.21 2.94 -7.47
C LYS A 210 26.54 3.85 -8.65
N LEU A 211 26.34 5.15 -8.50
CA LEU A 211 26.53 6.16 -9.57
C LEU A 211 27.81 6.94 -9.41
N CYS A 212 28.19 7.27 -8.18
CA CYS A 212 29.34 8.12 -7.87
C CYS A 212 29.94 7.70 -6.52
N ASP A 213 31.29 7.61 -6.45
CA ASP A 213 32.00 7.20 -5.22
C ASP A 213 31.83 8.22 -4.10
N GLU A 214 31.87 9.52 -4.42
CA GLU A 214 31.70 10.63 -3.48
C GLU A 214 30.61 11.60 -3.96
N PRO A 215 29.33 11.26 -3.78
CA PRO A 215 28.25 12.11 -4.27
C PRO A 215 28.14 13.41 -3.46
N ASN A 216 28.08 14.55 -4.14
CA ASN A 216 27.83 15.85 -3.53
C ASN A 216 26.36 15.96 -3.12
N LEU A 217 26.02 15.42 -1.95
CA LEU A 217 24.65 15.43 -1.44
C LEU A 217 24.25 16.83 -0.97
N ARG A 218 23.22 17.42 -1.57
CA ARG A 218 22.74 18.77 -1.27
C ARG A 218 21.41 18.83 -0.56
N PHE A 219 20.54 17.88 -0.83
CA PHE A 219 19.21 17.81 -0.24
C PHE A 219 18.82 16.37 0.01
N SER A 220 18.21 16.09 1.17
CA SER A 220 17.72 14.77 1.52
C SER A 220 16.32 14.85 2.13
N CYS A 221 15.43 13.95 1.73
CA CYS A 221 14.12 13.78 2.37
C CYS A 221 13.60 12.35 2.21
N THR A 222 12.48 12.04 2.84
CA THR A 222 11.86 10.71 2.81
C THR A 222 10.82 10.54 1.72
N SER A 223 10.46 11.61 0.98
CA SER A 223 9.44 11.62 -0.06
C SER A 223 10.05 11.76 -1.45
N MET A 224 9.77 10.80 -2.34
CA MET A 224 10.21 10.87 -3.74
C MET A 224 9.51 11.99 -4.52
N LEU A 225 8.31 12.39 -4.11
CA LEU A 225 7.63 13.53 -4.71
C LEU A 225 8.36 14.84 -4.37
N ALA A 226 8.90 14.97 -3.15
CA ALA A 226 9.74 16.10 -2.78
C ALA A 226 11.09 16.07 -3.53
N HIS A 227 11.67 14.90 -3.81
CA HIS A 227 12.84 14.80 -4.70
C HIS A 227 12.51 15.37 -6.08
N LYS A 228 11.37 14.98 -6.67
CA LYS A 228 10.90 15.53 -7.95
C LYS A 228 10.84 17.06 -7.94
N GLU A 229 10.20 17.63 -6.93
CA GLU A 229 10.07 19.09 -6.82
C GLU A 229 11.44 19.77 -6.62
N ALA A 230 12.36 19.17 -5.86
CA ALA A 230 13.70 19.69 -5.69
C ALA A 230 14.53 19.65 -7.01
N VAL A 231 14.36 18.59 -7.83
CA VAL A 231 14.97 18.55 -9.18
C VAL A 231 14.40 19.67 -10.04
N LEU A 232 13.07 19.84 -10.07
CA LEU A 232 12.41 20.90 -10.84
C LEU A 232 12.83 22.30 -10.41
N ALA A 233 13.11 22.49 -9.12
CA ALA A 233 13.65 23.74 -8.57
C ALA A 233 15.15 23.96 -8.89
N GLY A 234 15.81 23.01 -9.57
CA GLY A 234 17.22 23.13 -9.94
C GLY A 234 18.21 22.86 -8.80
N VAL A 235 17.80 22.19 -7.72
CA VAL A 235 18.70 21.86 -6.59
C VAL A 235 19.80 20.89 -7.02
N GLY A 236 19.53 20.01 -7.99
CA GLY A 236 20.47 19.02 -8.49
C GLY A 236 19.79 17.85 -9.18
N LEU A 237 20.49 16.71 -9.22
CA LEU A 237 20.04 15.47 -9.83
C LEU A 237 19.40 14.53 -8.79
N ALA A 238 18.40 13.77 -9.20
CA ALA A 238 17.81 12.72 -8.35
C ALA A 238 17.48 11.45 -9.14
N VAL A 239 17.53 10.31 -8.46
CA VAL A 239 17.01 9.06 -8.98
C VAL A 239 15.51 9.00 -8.66
N LEU A 240 14.67 8.97 -9.70
CA LEU A 240 13.22 8.92 -9.62
C LEU A 240 12.71 7.69 -10.38
N VAL A 241 11.57 7.16 -9.91
CA VAL A 241 10.86 6.12 -10.68
C VAL A 241 10.39 6.69 -12.01
N SER A 242 10.44 5.89 -13.06
CA SER A 242 10.10 6.25 -14.44
C SER A 242 8.80 7.05 -14.55
N TYR A 243 7.73 6.60 -13.91
CA TYR A 243 6.41 7.24 -13.98
C TYR A 243 6.31 8.56 -13.19
N ILE A 244 7.19 8.79 -12.21
CA ILE A 244 7.30 10.07 -11.51
C ILE A 244 8.08 11.05 -12.37
N GLY A 245 9.23 10.64 -12.91
CA GLY A 245 10.04 11.49 -13.77
C GLY A 245 9.29 11.86 -15.06
N ALA A 246 8.62 10.92 -15.69
CA ALA A 246 7.85 11.17 -16.91
C ALA A 246 6.57 12.00 -16.70
N SER A 247 6.14 12.23 -15.45
CA SER A 247 4.95 13.06 -15.17
C SER A 247 5.14 14.55 -15.44
N ASP A 248 6.38 15.00 -15.64
CA ASP A 248 6.70 16.40 -15.96
C ASP A 248 7.70 16.47 -17.11
N PRO A 249 7.36 17.09 -18.26
CA PRO A 249 8.21 17.15 -19.43
C PRO A 249 9.49 17.98 -19.24
N ARG A 250 9.59 18.75 -18.15
CA ARG A 250 10.80 19.49 -17.80
C ARG A 250 11.90 18.61 -17.20
N LEU A 251 11.56 17.38 -16.80
CA LEU A 251 12.49 16.39 -16.27
C LEU A 251 13.06 15.54 -17.41
N LEU A 252 14.37 15.58 -17.55
CA LEU A 252 15.09 14.81 -18.55
C LEU A 252 15.88 13.69 -17.89
N LYS A 253 15.90 12.52 -18.53
CA LYS A 253 16.75 11.40 -18.09
C LYS A 253 18.20 11.74 -18.37
N VAL A 254 19.05 11.48 -17.38
CA VAL A 254 20.51 11.65 -17.45
C VAL A 254 21.12 10.26 -17.50
N LEU A 255 21.99 9.99 -18.49
CA LEU A 255 22.66 8.71 -18.71
C LEU A 255 21.69 7.50 -18.65
N PRO A 256 20.62 7.47 -19.48
CA PRO A 256 19.53 6.51 -19.32
C PRO A 256 19.95 5.03 -19.45
N GLU A 257 21.05 4.75 -20.15
CA GLU A 257 21.60 3.40 -20.30
C GLU A 257 22.46 2.99 -19.11
N GLU A 258 23.16 3.94 -18.47
CA GLU A 258 24.12 3.69 -17.41
C GLU A 258 23.55 3.91 -16.00
N ALA A 259 22.61 4.86 -15.86
CA ALA A 259 21.99 5.27 -14.61
C ALA A 259 20.52 4.82 -14.53
N CYS A 260 20.29 3.52 -14.74
CA CYS A 260 18.98 2.89 -14.62
C CYS A 260 19.02 1.69 -13.67
N PHE A 261 17.95 1.53 -12.87
CA PHE A 261 17.86 0.47 -11.85
C PHE A 261 16.46 -0.15 -11.90
N GLN A 262 16.40 -1.44 -12.17
CA GLN A 262 15.14 -2.16 -12.26
C GLN A 262 14.80 -2.81 -10.91
N HIS A 263 13.54 -2.69 -10.51
CA HIS A 263 12.96 -3.31 -9.32
C HIS A 263 11.59 -3.92 -9.64
N THR A 264 11.05 -4.65 -8.67
CA THR A 264 9.73 -5.29 -8.79
C THR A 264 8.82 -4.82 -7.66
N PHE A 265 7.59 -4.46 -8.00
CA PHE A 265 6.51 -4.34 -7.03
C PHE A 265 5.84 -5.69 -6.81
N TRP A 266 5.49 -5.96 -5.58
CA TRP A 266 4.78 -7.15 -5.15
C TRP A 266 3.42 -6.75 -4.60
N LEU A 267 2.35 -7.43 -5.04
CA LEU A 267 1.03 -7.30 -4.45
C LEU A 267 0.86 -8.41 -3.42
N ALA A 268 0.51 -8.05 -2.19
CA ALA A 268 0.37 -8.97 -1.09
C ALA A 268 -0.92 -8.73 -0.32
N ALA A 269 -1.52 -9.80 0.19
CA ALA A 269 -2.69 -9.77 1.04
C ALA A 269 -2.62 -10.86 2.10
N HIS A 270 -3.27 -10.66 3.25
CA HIS A 270 -3.49 -11.74 4.19
C HIS A 270 -4.48 -12.76 3.59
N ALA A 271 -4.18 -14.06 3.67
CA ALA A 271 -4.97 -15.12 3.03
C ALA A 271 -6.47 -15.07 3.43
N ASP A 272 -6.75 -14.76 4.70
CA ASP A 272 -8.13 -14.62 5.21
C ASP A 272 -8.86 -13.43 4.60
N ARG A 273 -8.14 -12.32 4.34
CA ARG A 273 -8.73 -11.11 3.75
C ARG A 273 -9.12 -11.31 2.30
N LEU A 274 -8.36 -12.10 1.53
CA LEU A 274 -8.70 -12.46 0.15
C LEU A 274 -9.98 -13.30 0.00
N ARG A 275 -10.50 -13.87 1.08
CA ARG A 275 -11.81 -14.56 1.08
C ARG A 275 -12.98 -13.59 1.00
N LEU A 276 -12.80 -12.32 1.38
CA LEU A 276 -13.79 -11.27 1.27
C LEU A 276 -13.96 -10.84 -0.18
N LYS A 277 -15.17 -10.88 -0.71
CA LYS A 277 -15.47 -10.55 -2.13
C LYS A 277 -14.94 -9.17 -2.53
N ARG A 278 -15.12 -8.16 -1.65
CA ARG A 278 -14.63 -6.80 -1.91
C ARG A 278 -13.10 -6.72 -1.99
N VAL A 279 -12.39 -7.44 -1.13
CA VAL A 279 -10.90 -7.47 -1.15
C VAL A 279 -10.40 -8.21 -2.38
N ARG A 280 -11.05 -9.32 -2.72
CA ARG A 280 -10.75 -10.09 -3.93
C ARG A 280 -10.99 -9.27 -5.21
N LEU A 281 -12.07 -8.51 -5.26
CA LEU A 281 -12.36 -7.61 -6.38
C LEU A 281 -11.23 -6.59 -6.59
N VAL A 282 -10.81 -5.89 -5.52
CA VAL A 282 -9.72 -4.90 -5.61
C VAL A 282 -8.41 -5.58 -5.99
N TRP A 283 -8.11 -6.76 -5.46
CA TRP A 283 -6.93 -7.58 -5.82
C TRP A 283 -6.91 -7.88 -7.32
N ASP A 284 -8.00 -8.43 -7.86
CA ASP A 284 -8.11 -8.82 -9.27
C ASP A 284 -8.05 -7.60 -10.18
N TYR A 285 -8.67 -6.48 -9.77
CA TYR A 285 -8.58 -5.20 -10.46
C TYR A 285 -7.13 -4.69 -10.55
N LEU A 286 -6.39 -4.71 -9.44
CA LEU A 286 -4.98 -4.29 -9.40
C LEU A 286 -4.10 -5.16 -10.31
N LEU A 287 -4.33 -6.48 -10.35
CA LEU A 287 -3.61 -7.37 -11.27
C LEU A 287 -3.91 -7.06 -12.75
N ALA A 288 -5.16 -6.80 -13.09
CA ALA A 288 -5.55 -6.44 -14.45
C ALA A 288 -4.99 -5.07 -14.86
N LEU A 289 -5.00 -4.11 -13.92
CA LEU A 289 -4.55 -2.74 -14.16
C LEU A 289 -3.10 -2.66 -14.63
N VAL A 290 -2.21 -3.43 -14.02
CA VAL A 290 -0.77 -3.35 -14.30
C VAL A 290 -0.41 -3.96 -15.66
N VAL A 291 -1.16 -4.97 -16.13
CA VAL A 291 -0.96 -5.57 -17.45
C VAL A 291 -1.12 -4.52 -18.56
N ALA A 292 -2.13 -3.66 -18.43
CA ALA A 292 -2.42 -2.60 -19.37
C ALA A 292 -1.41 -1.43 -19.37
N HIS A 293 -0.61 -1.31 -18.29
CA HIS A 293 0.27 -0.16 -18.06
C HIS A 293 1.76 -0.52 -17.92
N ARG A 294 2.17 -1.68 -18.42
CA ARG A 294 3.55 -2.16 -18.25
C ARG A 294 4.62 -1.19 -18.77
N ALA A 295 4.42 -0.59 -19.95
CA ALA A 295 5.36 0.38 -20.51
C ALA A 295 5.55 1.61 -19.61
N PHE A 296 4.46 2.09 -18.99
CA PHE A 296 4.49 3.19 -18.05
C PHE A 296 5.42 2.95 -16.85
N PHE A 297 5.44 1.74 -16.33
CA PHE A 297 6.32 1.37 -15.22
C PHE A 297 7.78 1.20 -15.64
N LEU A 298 8.04 0.74 -16.86
CA LEU A 298 9.40 0.47 -17.31
C LEU A 298 10.08 1.73 -17.88
N THR A 299 9.37 2.51 -18.69
CA THR A 299 9.98 3.64 -19.42
C THR A 299 9.37 5.00 -19.06
N GLY A 300 8.21 5.02 -18.38
CA GLY A 300 7.43 6.24 -18.15
C GLY A 300 6.52 6.59 -19.34
N GLU A 301 6.50 5.80 -20.41
CA GLU A 301 5.66 6.07 -21.56
C GLU A 301 4.19 5.82 -21.25
N VAL A 302 3.36 6.84 -21.48
CA VAL A 302 1.92 6.71 -21.35
C VAL A 302 1.42 6.00 -22.62
N SER A 303 0.83 4.81 -22.46
CA SER A 303 0.15 4.15 -23.58
C SER A 303 -0.94 5.07 -24.11
N THR A 304 -0.85 5.46 -25.39
CA THR A 304 -1.87 6.27 -26.08
C THR A 304 -3.16 5.51 -26.38
N ARG A 305 -3.20 4.21 -26.08
CA ARG A 305 -4.42 3.40 -26.20
C ARG A 305 -5.29 3.59 -24.97
N PRO A 306 -6.58 3.93 -25.11
CA PRO A 306 -7.51 3.96 -23.99
C PRO A 306 -7.61 2.55 -23.42
N SER A 307 -7.02 2.32 -22.24
CA SER A 307 -7.14 1.06 -21.52
C SER A 307 -8.49 1.07 -20.81
N THR A 308 -9.54 0.58 -21.48
CA THR A 308 -10.73 0.09 -20.79
C THR A 308 -10.32 -1.19 -20.07
N VAL A 309 -9.89 -1.07 -18.82
CA VAL A 309 -9.83 -2.20 -17.92
C VAL A 309 -11.29 -2.50 -17.57
N GLU A 310 -11.92 -3.40 -18.32
CA GLU A 310 -13.20 -3.97 -17.90
C GLU A 310 -12.93 -4.73 -16.58
N ALA A 311 -13.69 -4.40 -15.54
CA ALA A 311 -13.61 -5.16 -14.30
C ALA A 311 -13.94 -6.63 -14.61
N PRO A 312 -13.28 -7.60 -13.95
CA PRO A 312 -13.47 -9.01 -14.25
C PRO A 312 -14.94 -9.39 -14.01
N VAL A 313 -15.66 -9.62 -15.09
CA VAL A 313 -17.02 -10.20 -15.06
C VAL A 313 -16.91 -11.55 -14.36
N THR A 314 -17.50 -11.67 -13.19
CA THR A 314 -17.66 -12.95 -12.50
C THR A 314 -18.44 -13.88 -13.44
N ALA A 315 -17.73 -14.86 -14.05
CA ALA A 315 -18.32 -15.84 -14.93
C ALA A 315 -19.37 -16.65 -14.18
N SER A 316 -20.62 -16.25 -14.33
CA SER A 316 -21.78 -17.04 -13.95
C SER A 316 -21.80 -18.28 -14.85
N ARG A 317 -21.33 -19.43 -14.32
CA ARG A 317 -21.57 -20.73 -14.95
C ARG A 317 -23.06 -21.02 -14.92
N LYS A 318 -23.74 -20.66 -15.99
CA LYS A 318 -25.04 -21.28 -16.32
C LYS A 318 -24.79 -22.78 -16.57
N ARG A 319 -25.05 -23.62 -15.56
CA ARG A 319 -25.30 -25.04 -15.77
C ARG A 319 -26.65 -25.14 -16.45
N GLY A 320 -26.65 -25.36 -17.75
CA GLY A 320 -27.86 -25.75 -18.47
C GLY A 320 -28.34 -27.10 -17.91
N LEU A 321 -29.49 -27.10 -17.29
CA LEU A 321 -30.31 -28.29 -17.08
C LEU A 321 -30.89 -28.68 -18.43
N GLY A 322 -30.25 -29.69 -19.04
CA GLY A 322 -30.84 -30.39 -20.17
C GLY A 322 -32.09 -31.16 -19.70
N SER A 323 -33.24 -30.71 -20.14
CA SER A 323 -34.45 -31.49 -20.14
C SER A 323 -34.34 -32.53 -21.24
N SER A 324 -34.21 -33.81 -20.89
CA SER A 324 -34.53 -34.92 -21.78
C SER A 324 -35.93 -35.41 -21.39
N GLY A 325 -36.91 -35.02 -22.24
CA GLY A 325 -38.17 -35.73 -22.27
C GLY A 325 -37.98 -36.98 -23.12
N GLY A 326 -38.68 -38.02 -22.79
CA GLY A 326 -38.83 -39.31 -23.38
C GLY A 326 -39.65 -40.22 -22.52
#